data_85c88cfa714d39b12e2eb9c09061818d
#
_entry.id   85c88cfa714d39b12e2eb9c09061818d
#
_cell.length_a   1.000
_cell.length_b   1.000
_cell.length_c   1.000
_cell.angle_alpha   90.00
_cell.angle_beta   90.00
_cell.angle_gamma   90.00
#
_symmetry.space_group_name_H-M   'P 1'
#
loop_
_entity.id
_entity.type
_entity.pdbx_description
1 polymer ?
#
loop_
_entity_poly.entity_id
_entity_poly.type
_entity_poly.pdbx_seq_one_letter_code
_entity_poly.pdbx_strand_id
1 'polypeptide(L)'
;MIRFIHLSDVHLGAVPDRGCPWSHEREEEIWETFRRVIAGIRKNPVDLLFIAGDLFHRQPLLGQLRQVNEWFAAIPETRIFLMAGDHDYIKENSFYRTFRWAQNVTFFDAEEQRCVEIPEKNIFVYGLSFEHKEVRTPLYDEWKPLNKPG
;
A
#
# COMPACT_ATOMS: atom_id res chain seq x y z
N MET A 1 -4.80 -21.49 9.28
CA MET A 1 -4.26 -21.16 7.92
C MET A 1 -4.43 -19.68 7.74
N ILE A 2 -3.41 -18.97 7.23
CA ILE A 2 -3.44 -17.54 6.98
C ILE A 2 -3.66 -17.33 5.49
N ARG A 3 -4.61 -16.48 5.13
CA ARG A 3 -4.87 -16.07 3.75
C ARG A 3 -4.45 -14.64 3.56
N PHE A 4 -3.70 -14.36 2.52
CA PHE A 4 -3.30 -13.00 2.21
C PHE A 4 -3.33 -12.72 0.70
N ILE A 5 -3.42 -11.45 0.38
CA ILE A 5 -3.22 -10.91 -0.97
C ILE A 5 -2.02 -9.99 -0.93
N HIS A 6 -1.17 -10.07 -1.94
CA HIS A 6 -0.03 -9.19 -2.13
C HIS A 6 -0.19 -8.47 -3.47
N LEU A 7 -0.09 -7.15 -3.44
CA LEU A 7 -0.13 -6.27 -4.60
C LEU A 7 1.12 -5.37 -4.59
N SER A 8 1.59 -5.02 -5.77
CA SER A 8 2.56 -3.95 -6.01
C SER A 8 2.24 -3.28 -7.33
N ASP A 9 2.80 -2.11 -7.58
CA ASP A 9 2.75 -1.44 -8.89
C ASP A 9 1.33 -1.26 -9.44
N VAL A 10 0.40 -0.86 -8.58
CA VAL A 10 -0.99 -0.61 -8.98
C VAL A 10 -1.12 0.63 -9.85
N HIS A 11 -0.29 1.65 -9.56
CA HIS A 11 -0.20 2.89 -10.32
C HIS A 11 -1.53 3.61 -10.55
N LEU A 12 -2.33 3.78 -9.50
CA LEU A 12 -3.56 4.58 -9.57
C LEU A 12 -3.26 5.99 -10.09
N GLY A 13 -4.01 6.43 -11.10
CA GLY A 13 -3.80 7.71 -11.78
C GLY A 13 -2.70 7.68 -12.86
N ALA A 14 -2.20 6.50 -13.25
CA ALA A 14 -1.47 6.37 -14.50
C ALA A 14 -2.41 6.59 -15.69
N VAL A 15 -1.87 7.24 -16.72
CA VAL A 15 -2.58 7.47 -18.00
C VAL A 15 -1.81 6.72 -19.08
N PRO A 16 -2.07 5.42 -19.26
CA PRO A 16 -1.46 4.64 -20.32
C PRO A 16 -1.82 5.20 -21.70
N ASP A 17 -0.98 4.93 -22.69
CA ASP A 17 -1.22 5.31 -24.07
C ASP A 17 -1.54 6.81 -24.25
N ARG A 18 -0.85 7.68 -23.50
CA ARG A 18 -1.08 9.11 -23.52
C ARG A 18 -1.03 9.67 -24.95
N GLY A 19 -2.08 10.39 -25.33
CA GLY A 19 -2.25 10.93 -26.69
C GLY A 19 -3.10 10.04 -27.61
N CYS A 20 -3.46 8.84 -27.19
CA CYS A 20 -4.47 8.03 -27.88
C CYS A 20 -5.89 8.36 -27.44
N PRO A 21 -6.88 8.20 -28.29
CA PRO A 21 -8.29 8.49 -27.93
C PRO A 21 -8.81 7.72 -26.72
N TRP A 22 -8.29 6.53 -26.47
CA TRP A 22 -8.70 5.63 -25.37
C TRP A 22 -7.90 5.82 -24.07
N SER A 23 -6.93 6.73 -24.02
CA SER A 23 -6.04 6.87 -22.86
C SER A 23 -6.79 7.20 -21.56
N HIS A 24 -7.90 7.93 -21.63
CA HIS A 24 -8.73 8.23 -20.46
C HIS A 24 -9.47 6.98 -19.96
N GLU A 25 -10.01 6.16 -20.85
CA GLU A 25 -10.65 4.90 -20.48
C GLU A 25 -9.66 3.96 -19.79
N ARG A 26 -8.39 3.93 -20.23
CA ARG A 26 -7.32 3.13 -19.59
C ARG A 26 -6.99 3.60 -18.19
N GLU A 27 -7.03 4.89 -17.92
CA GLU A 27 -6.88 5.42 -16.55
C GLU A 27 -8.03 4.94 -15.66
N GLU A 28 -9.27 5.05 -16.12
CA GLU A 28 -10.45 4.61 -15.38
C GLU A 28 -10.44 3.10 -15.11
N GLU A 29 -9.97 2.29 -16.06
CA GLU A 29 -9.85 0.84 -15.91
C GLU A 29 -8.92 0.44 -14.75
N ILE A 30 -7.83 1.18 -14.51
CA ILE A 30 -6.90 0.91 -13.40
C ILE A 30 -7.62 1.12 -12.07
N TRP A 31 -8.33 2.25 -11.91
CA TRP A 31 -9.12 2.54 -10.73
C TRP A 31 -10.21 1.50 -10.49
N GLU A 32 -10.95 1.15 -11.54
CA GLU A 32 -12.02 0.16 -11.46
C GLU A 32 -11.49 -1.24 -11.14
N THR A 33 -10.34 -1.61 -11.68
CA THR A 33 -9.69 -2.89 -11.39
C THR A 33 -9.30 -2.98 -9.92
N PHE A 34 -8.68 -1.94 -9.37
CA PHE A 34 -8.34 -1.90 -7.95
C PHE A 34 -9.60 -1.93 -7.07
N ARG A 35 -10.62 -1.16 -7.42
CA ARG A 35 -11.92 -1.19 -6.73
C ARG A 35 -12.54 -2.59 -6.72
N ARG A 36 -12.45 -3.34 -7.84
CA ARG A 36 -12.92 -4.74 -7.94
C ARG A 36 -12.12 -5.68 -7.04
N VAL A 37 -10.82 -5.49 -6.90
CA VAL A 37 -10.01 -6.27 -5.95
C VAL A 37 -10.53 -6.06 -4.52
N ILE A 38 -10.74 -4.82 -4.09
CA ILE A 38 -11.28 -4.51 -2.76
C ILE A 38 -12.70 -5.09 -2.58
N ALA A 39 -13.55 -4.97 -3.58
CA ALA A 39 -14.88 -5.58 -3.54
C ALA A 39 -14.83 -7.12 -3.45
N GLY A 40 -13.85 -7.74 -4.10
CA GLY A 40 -13.58 -9.17 -3.99
C GLY A 40 -13.18 -9.59 -2.58
N ILE A 41 -12.30 -8.82 -1.93
CA ILE A 41 -11.91 -9.01 -0.54
C ILE A 41 -13.10 -8.84 0.40
N ARG A 42 -13.93 -7.81 0.18
CA ARG A 42 -15.16 -7.61 0.96
C ARG A 42 -16.10 -8.79 0.90
N LYS A 43 -16.22 -9.42 -0.28
CA LYS A 43 -17.06 -10.62 -0.49
C LYS A 43 -16.46 -11.88 0.11
N ASN A 44 -15.13 -12.01 0.04
CA ASN A 44 -14.38 -13.16 0.53
C ASN A 44 -13.19 -12.64 1.36
N PRO A 45 -13.37 -12.28 2.64
CA PRO A 45 -12.34 -11.67 3.45
C PRO A 45 -11.07 -12.52 3.53
N VAL A 46 -9.92 -11.83 3.47
CA VAL A 46 -8.60 -12.40 3.75
C VAL A 46 -8.04 -11.80 5.03
N ASP A 47 -7.09 -12.47 5.65
CA ASP A 47 -6.50 -11.99 6.90
C ASP A 47 -5.66 -10.73 6.67
N LEU A 48 -4.87 -10.72 5.59
CA LEU A 48 -3.90 -9.66 5.33
C LEU A 48 -3.96 -9.21 3.86
N LEU A 49 -3.80 -7.91 3.64
CA LEU A 49 -3.56 -7.30 2.34
C LEU A 49 -2.24 -6.53 2.40
N PHE A 50 -1.28 -6.91 1.55
CA PHE A 50 -0.02 -6.19 1.40
C PHE A 50 -0.03 -5.38 0.12
N ILE A 51 0.35 -4.09 0.23
CA ILE A 51 0.55 -3.19 -0.90
C ILE A 51 1.99 -2.70 -0.81
N ALA A 52 2.85 -3.34 -1.60
CA ALA A 52 4.30 -3.21 -1.52
C ALA A 52 4.85 -2.15 -2.48
N GLY A 53 4.39 -0.93 -2.33
CA GLY A 53 4.82 0.23 -3.11
C GLY A 53 4.01 0.50 -4.36
N ASP A 54 4.16 1.70 -4.87
CA ASP A 54 3.57 2.20 -6.11
C ASP A 54 2.06 2.01 -6.22
N LEU A 55 1.37 2.27 -5.10
CA LEU A 55 -0.08 2.32 -5.12
C LEU A 55 -0.58 3.44 -6.04
N PHE A 56 0.11 4.59 -6.05
CA PHE A 56 -0.17 5.70 -6.93
C PHE A 56 0.97 5.92 -7.95
N HIS A 57 0.59 6.28 -9.16
CA HIS A 57 1.57 6.56 -10.23
C HIS A 57 2.41 7.82 -10.00
N ARG A 58 1.98 8.67 -9.10
CA ARG A 58 2.63 9.94 -8.68
C ARG A 58 2.31 10.23 -7.23
N GLN A 59 2.89 11.30 -6.72
CA GLN A 59 2.49 11.81 -5.42
C GLN A 59 0.97 11.95 -5.33
N PRO A 60 0.31 11.22 -4.42
CA PRO A 60 -1.14 11.21 -4.34
C PRO A 60 -1.68 12.56 -3.88
N LEU A 61 -2.81 12.94 -4.45
CA LEU A 61 -3.60 14.06 -3.96
C LEU A 61 -4.44 13.60 -2.76
N LEU A 62 -4.78 14.55 -1.88
CA LEU A 62 -5.58 14.26 -0.69
C LEU A 62 -6.93 13.60 -1.01
N GLY A 63 -7.57 13.98 -2.13
CA GLY A 63 -8.81 13.36 -2.61
C GLY A 63 -8.64 11.88 -2.97
N GLN A 64 -7.53 11.52 -3.59
CA GLN A 64 -7.20 10.14 -3.95
C GLN A 64 -6.93 9.29 -2.70
N LEU A 65 -6.19 9.83 -1.73
CA LEU A 65 -5.98 9.16 -0.45
C LEU A 65 -7.29 8.90 0.28
N ARG A 66 -8.20 9.88 0.32
CA ARG A 66 -9.53 9.72 0.94
C ARG A 66 -10.34 8.63 0.25
N GLN A 67 -10.39 8.64 -1.08
CA GLN A 67 -11.12 7.63 -1.86
C GLN A 67 -10.62 6.21 -1.57
N VAL A 68 -9.31 6.01 -1.62
CA VAL A 68 -8.70 4.70 -1.32
C VAL A 68 -8.94 4.30 0.14
N ASN A 69 -8.83 5.25 1.07
CA ASN A 69 -9.07 5.02 2.49
C ASN A 69 -10.51 4.59 2.79
N GLU A 70 -11.49 5.15 2.09
CA GLU A 70 -12.90 4.72 2.18
C GLU A 70 -13.06 3.26 1.75
N TRP A 71 -12.38 2.85 0.67
CA TRP A 71 -12.40 1.46 0.23
C TRP A 71 -11.75 0.52 1.24
N PHE A 72 -10.63 0.93 1.84
CA PHE A 72 -9.96 0.16 2.90
C PHE A 72 -10.83 0.05 4.16
N ALA A 73 -11.49 1.13 4.57
CA ALA A 73 -12.41 1.12 5.70
C ALA A 73 -13.62 0.20 5.47
N ALA A 74 -13.97 -0.09 4.21
CA ALA A 74 -15.08 -0.99 3.86
C ALA A 74 -14.74 -2.49 4.00
N ILE A 75 -13.48 -2.83 4.31
CA ILE A 75 -12.99 -4.20 4.57
C ILE A 75 -12.31 -4.31 5.95
N PRO A 76 -13.01 -3.99 7.05
CA PRO A 76 -12.41 -3.83 8.38
C PRO A 76 -11.83 -5.13 8.96
N GLU A 77 -12.24 -6.28 8.47
CA GLU A 77 -11.75 -7.60 8.89
C GLU A 77 -10.38 -7.95 8.30
N THR A 78 -9.95 -7.24 7.25
CA THR A 78 -8.65 -7.43 6.60
C THR A 78 -7.65 -6.40 7.11
N ARG A 79 -6.55 -6.84 7.68
CA ARG A 79 -5.43 -5.93 8.02
C ARG A 79 -4.66 -5.57 6.76
N ILE A 80 -4.44 -4.28 6.55
CA ILE A 80 -3.79 -3.74 5.37
C ILE A 80 -2.42 -3.18 5.76
N PHE A 81 -1.39 -3.63 5.07
CA PHE A 81 -0.03 -3.13 5.21
C PHE A 81 0.36 -2.42 3.92
N LEU A 82 0.59 -1.13 4.03
CA LEU A 82 0.85 -0.24 2.91
C LEU A 82 2.20 0.43 3.06
N MET A 83 2.97 0.44 1.99
CA MET A 83 4.20 1.22 1.88
C MET A 83 4.24 1.99 0.56
N ALA A 84 4.98 3.08 0.53
CA ALA A 84 5.24 3.85 -0.68
C ALA A 84 6.43 3.27 -1.45
N GLY A 85 6.37 3.27 -2.77
CA GLY A 85 7.43 2.89 -3.69
C GLY A 85 8.20 4.08 -4.25
N ASP A 86 8.78 3.93 -5.44
CA ASP A 86 9.60 4.95 -6.08
C ASP A 86 8.79 5.99 -6.88
N HIS A 87 7.56 5.68 -7.23
CA HIS A 87 6.64 6.62 -7.87
C HIS A 87 5.91 7.52 -6.87
N ASP A 88 5.48 6.94 -5.75
CA ASP A 88 4.71 7.63 -4.71
C ASP A 88 5.49 7.82 -3.39
N TYR A 89 6.84 7.85 -3.46
CA TYR A 89 7.76 7.99 -2.32
C TYR A 89 7.40 9.14 -1.37
N ILE A 90 7.81 9.03 -0.11
CA ILE A 90 7.45 10.00 0.95
C ILE A 90 8.38 11.20 0.90
N LYS A 91 8.14 12.15 -0.01
CA LYS A 91 8.87 13.41 -0.03
C LYS A 91 8.46 14.35 1.13
N GLU A 92 9.22 15.41 1.34
CA GLU A 92 9.04 16.36 2.45
C GLU A 92 7.58 16.87 2.59
N ASN A 93 6.94 17.23 1.47
CA ASN A 93 5.57 17.75 1.44
C ASN A 93 4.54 16.69 0.99
N SER A 94 4.83 15.42 1.15
CA SER A 94 3.89 14.34 0.82
C SER A 94 2.70 14.33 1.78
N PHE A 95 1.49 14.20 1.23
CA PHE A 95 0.30 13.99 2.05
C PHE A 95 0.33 12.71 2.87
N TYR A 96 1.14 11.71 2.51
CA TYR A 96 1.34 10.51 3.31
C TYR A 96 1.78 10.82 4.75
N ARG A 97 2.59 11.87 4.97
CA ARG A 97 3.10 12.24 6.30
C ARG A 97 2.02 12.67 7.29
N THR A 98 0.93 13.24 6.79
CA THR A 98 -0.13 13.81 7.64
C THR A 98 -1.47 13.08 7.50
N PHE A 99 -1.57 12.18 6.54
CA PHE A 99 -2.82 11.47 6.27
C PHE A 99 -3.09 10.43 7.37
N ARG A 100 -4.33 10.42 7.85
CA ARG A 100 -4.78 9.44 8.83
C ARG A 100 -5.57 8.33 8.13
N TRP A 101 -4.97 7.18 8.09
CA TRP A 101 -5.57 5.98 7.53
C TRP A 101 -6.65 5.38 8.45
N ALA A 102 -7.52 4.56 7.89
CA ALA A 102 -8.48 3.75 8.62
C ALA A 102 -7.78 2.81 9.61
N GLN A 103 -8.50 2.37 10.65
CA GLN A 103 -7.93 1.60 11.76
C GLN A 103 -7.30 0.26 11.34
N ASN A 104 -7.80 -0.32 10.25
CA ASN A 104 -7.29 -1.58 9.70
C ASN A 104 -6.07 -1.40 8.79
N VAL A 105 -5.59 -0.16 8.57
CA VAL A 105 -4.44 0.15 7.71
C VAL A 105 -3.23 0.52 8.56
N THR A 106 -2.13 -0.17 8.34
CA THR A 106 -0.81 0.21 8.82
C THR A 106 -0.01 0.75 7.63
N PHE A 107 0.29 2.03 7.66
CA PHE A 107 1.21 2.64 6.70
C PHE A 107 2.62 2.63 7.29
N PHE A 108 3.56 2.01 6.58
CA PHE A 108 4.97 2.05 6.94
C PHE A 108 5.58 3.35 6.40
N ASP A 109 6.14 4.17 7.28
CA ASP A 109 6.84 5.38 6.85
C ASP A 109 8.28 5.09 6.39
N ALA A 110 9.00 6.15 6.03
CA ALA A 110 10.36 6.08 5.51
C ALA A 110 11.45 6.35 6.57
N GLU A 111 11.06 6.78 7.77
CA GLU A 111 12.03 7.25 8.78
C GLU A 111 12.51 6.13 9.70
N GLU A 112 11.64 5.17 9.97
CA GLU A 112 11.96 4.07 10.87
C GLU A 112 11.54 2.72 10.29
N GLN A 113 12.41 1.75 10.43
CA GLN A 113 12.04 0.36 10.21
C GLN A 113 10.95 -0.01 11.21
N ARG A 114 9.78 -0.32 10.69
CA ARG A 114 8.67 -0.76 11.53
C ARG A 114 8.50 -2.27 11.47
N CYS A 115 8.27 -2.82 12.63
CA CYS A 115 7.82 -4.18 12.81
C CYS A 115 6.46 -4.14 13.50
N VAL A 116 5.49 -4.76 12.88
CA VAL A 116 4.13 -4.89 13.43
C VAL A 116 3.89 -6.35 13.80
N GLU A 117 3.64 -6.59 15.08
CA GLU A 117 3.26 -7.92 15.57
C GLU A 117 1.75 -8.13 15.38
N ILE A 118 1.39 -9.33 14.94
CA ILE A 118 0.02 -9.85 14.90
C ILE A 118 -0.02 -11.06 15.86
N PRO A 119 -0.19 -10.83 17.18
CA PRO A 119 -0.01 -11.86 18.20
C PRO A 119 -0.94 -13.06 18.01
N GLU A 120 -2.20 -12.80 17.63
CA GLU A 120 -3.21 -13.82 17.40
C GLU A 120 -2.90 -14.80 16.25
N LYS A 121 -1.93 -14.45 15.41
CA LYS A 121 -1.47 -15.26 14.28
C LYS A 121 0.01 -15.65 14.38
N ASN A 122 0.70 -15.19 15.42
CA ASN A 122 2.14 -15.37 15.59
C ASN A 122 2.95 -14.90 14.37
N ILE A 123 2.63 -13.68 13.87
CA ILE A 123 3.25 -13.10 12.68
C ILE A 123 3.90 -11.76 13.05
N PHE A 124 5.05 -11.49 12.43
CA PHE A 124 5.67 -10.18 12.39
C PHE A 124 5.71 -9.69 10.94
N VAL A 125 5.23 -8.47 10.73
CA VAL A 125 5.26 -7.80 9.43
C VAL A 125 6.24 -6.65 9.50
N TYR A 126 7.21 -6.65 8.58
CA TYR A 126 8.20 -5.60 8.45
C TYR A 126 7.93 -4.80 7.19
N GLY A 127 8.08 -3.50 7.26
CA GLY A 127 7.90 -2.62 6.10
C GLY A 127 8.63 -1.30 6.27
N LEU A 128 9.05 -0.74 5.14
CA LEU A 128 9.71 0.56 5.06
C LEU A 128 9.39 1.17 3.70
N SER A 129 8.85 2.38 3.70
CA SER A 129 8.58 3.12 2.47
C SER A 129 9.82 3.79 1.90
N PHE A 130 9.79 4.08 0.61
CA PHE A 130 10.82 4.87 -0.04
C PHE A 130 10.65 6.36 0.31
N GLU A 131 11.77 7.03 0.60
CA GLU A 131 11.84 8.49 0.81
C GLU A 131 12.38 9.21 -0.43
N HIS A 132 13.00 8.47 -1.34
CA HIS A 132 13.57 8.98 -2.56
C HIS A 132 13.17 8.11 -3.75
N LYS A 133 13.11 8.74 -4.93
CA LYS A 133 12.81 8.03 -6.17
C LYS A 133 13.85 6.94 -6.50
N GLU A 134 15.11 7.18 -6.16
CA GLU A 134 16.20 6.23 -6.37
C GLU A 134 16.78 5.81 -5.03
N VAL A 135 16.76 4.52 -4.75
CA VAL A 135 17.42 3.90 -3.60
C VAL A 135 18.60 3.09 -4.11
N ARG A 136 19.83 3.55 -3.81
CA ARG A 136 21.05 2.94 -4.33
C ARG A 136 21.73 2.00 -3.34
N THR A 137 21.30 2.00 -2.09
CA THR A 137 21.81 1.14 -1.02
C THR A 137 20.74 0.14 -0.60
N PRO A 138 21.10 -1.12 -0.34
CA PRO A 138 20.14 -2.09 0.19
C PRO A 138 19.55 -1.60 1.51
N LEU A 139 18.24 -1.54 1.62
CA LEU A 139 17.53 -1.09 2.82
C LEU A 139 17.20 -2.23 3.78
N TYR A 140 17.18 -3.46 3.28
CA TYR A 140 16.62 -4.62 4.01
C TYR A 140 17.67 -5.67 4.41
N ASP A 141 18.91 -5.56 3.93
CA ASP A 141 19.95 -6.60 4.10
C ASP A 141 20.30 -6.87 5.56
N GLU A 142 20.15 -5.89 6.44
CA GLU A 142 20.45 -6.02 7.87
C GLU A 142 19.24 -6.43 8.72
N TRP A 143 18.08 -6.61 8.09
CA TRP A 143 16.87 -6.96 8.83
C TRP A 143 16.94 -8.39 9.34
N LYS A 144 16.78 -8.52 10.65
CA LYS A 144 16.73 -9.82 11.31
C LYS A 144 15.34 -10.07 11.88
N PRO A 145 14.82 -11.28 11.73
CA PRO A 145 13.58 -11.67 12.39
C PRO A 145 13.72 -11.47 13.91
N LEU A 146 12.66 -10.94 14.53
CA LEU A 146 12.59 -10.93 15.98
C LEU A 146 12.46 -12.38 16.46
N ASN A 147 13.54 -12.91 17.07
CA ASN A 147 13.49 -14.19 17.77
C ASN A 147 12.75 -13.98 19.09
N LYS A 148 11.45 -14.28 19.12
CA LYS A 148 10.79 -14.54 20.38
C LYS A 148 10.94 -16.03 20.70
N PRO A 149 11.39 -16.39 21.90
CA PRO A 149 11.29 -17.79 22.32
C PRO A 149 9.81 -18.18 22.31
N GLY A 150 9.52 -19.27 21.58
CA GLY A 150 8.19 -19.87 21.51
C GLY A 150 7.80 -20.50 22.86
#